data_9a7d2ba9768eff63804b6e3e6f411143
#
_entry.id   9a7d2ba9768eff63804b6e3e6f411143
#
_cell.length_a   1.000
_cell.length_b   1.000
_cell.length_c   1.000
_cell.angle_alpha   90.00
_cell.angle_beta   90.00
_cell.angle_gamma   90.00
#
_symmetry.space_group_name_H-M   'P 1'
#
loop_
_entity.id
_entity.type
_entity.pdbx_description
1 polymer ?
#
loop_
_entity_poly.entity_id
_entity_poly.type
_entity_poly.pdbx_seq_one_letter_code
_entity_poly.pdbx_strand_id
1 'polypeptide(L)'
;MNLHALRIFYETAKAGSITGAAEVLRISQPAVTSQIKRFEKEIGMRLFAARGRGISLTDAGRKLLEYARKLFALEEEMEAFIDGYTSGRNGAIRLVSTYLPANFLLPAWVAKFKRDHEEVDFVITTTNSRGAFDSLLNYEAEIAVYGGAGERQPGIHWEELFEDELWFVVPAHHKYANEHITLAEIVKEPFIMREEGSSTREWLFSLCRVHNVSPPQIALQFNGLNETISAVMAGYGTNFISSLVVRDHVERGALARVYVKDIRLKNIIAVCTRTDEVLSPPAERFIQMIKASVGAGQALP
;
A
#
# COMPACT_ATOMS: atom_id res chain seq x y z
N MET A 1 33.77 1.38 -9.69
CA MET A 1 32.35 1.07 -9.98
C MET A 1 31.75 2.22 -10.78
N ASN A 2 31.20 1.95 -11.93
CA ASN A 2 30.60 2.96 -12.81
C ASN A 2 29.12 3.14 -12.44
N LEU A 3 28.73 4.31 -11.91
CA LEU A 3 27.35 4.59 -11.49
C LEU A 3 26.36 4.56 -12.67
N HIS A 4 26.77 4.96 -13.86
CA HIS A 4 25.92 4.86 -15.05
C HIS A 4 25.61 3.39 -15.40
N ALA A 5 26.60 2.50 -15.32
CA ALA A 5 26.39 1.09 -15.56
C ALA A 5 25.54 0.45 -14.44
N LEU A 6 25.70 0.90 -13.20
CA LEU A 6 24.84 0.49 -12.07
C LEU A 6 23.39 0.97 -12.27
N ARG A 7 23.17 2.17 -12.82
CA ARG A 7 21.84 2.69 -13.17
C ARG A 7 21.17 1.81 -14.23
N ILE A 8 21.91 1.44 -15.27
CA ILE A 8 21.38 0.54 -16.32
C ILE A 8 21.00 -0.83 -15.73
N PHE A 9 21.83 -1.38 -14.84
CA PHE A 9 21.50 -2.60 -14.11
C PHE A 9 20.22 -2.43 -13.28
N TYR A 10 20.13 -1.34 -12.51
CA TYR A 10 18.98 -1.04 -11.62
C TYR A 10 17.68 -0.95 -12.43
N GLU A 11 17.65 -0.16 -13.49
CA GLU A 11 16.44 -0.01 -14.33
C GLU A 11 16.08 -1.32 -15.05
N THR A 12 17.08 -2.12 -15.43
CA THR A 12 16.85 -3.42 -16.05
C THR A 12 16.23 -4.42 -15.04
N ALA A 13 16.71 -4.39 -13.80
CA ALA A 13 16.16 -5.21 -12.73
C ALA A 13 14.73 -4.80 -12.36
N LYS A 14 14.46 -3.49 -12.31
CA LYS A 14 13.13 -2.91 -12.02
C LYS A 14 12.13 -3.25 -13.14
N ALA A 15 12.51 -3.11 -14.40
CA ALA A 15 11.67 -3.43 -15.55
C ALA A 15 11.47 -4.93 -15.79
N GLY A 16 12.31 -5.80 -15.19
CA GLY A 16 12.27 -7.25 -15.41
C GLY A 16 12.58 -7.71 -16.83
N SER A 17 12.95 -6.79 -17.72
CA SER A 17 13.25 -7.06 -19.12
C SER A 17 14.23 -6.04 -19.73
N ILE A 18 15.04 -6.51 -20.68
CA ILE A 18 15.95 -5.62 -21.46
C ILE A 18 15.16 -4.59 -22.27
N THR A 19 14.04 -4.99 -22.86
CA THR A 19 13.17 -4.12 -23.64
C THR A 19 12.60 -2.99 -22.82
N GLY A 20 11.98 -3.30 -21.67
CA GLY A 20 11.43 -2.29 -20.78
C GLY A 20 12.48 -1.32 -20.25
N ALA A 21 13.69 -1.83 -19.92
CA ALA A 21 14.80 -0.97 -19.53
C ALA A 21 15.26 -0.04 -20.65
N ALA A 22 15.32 -0.54 -21.88
CA ALA A 22 15.70 0.25 -23.05
C ALA A 22 14.73 1.43 -23.30
N GLU A 23 13.44 1.21 -23.10
CA GLU A 23 12.39 2.23 -23.19
C GLU A 23 12.56 3.31 -22.11
N VAL A 24 12.69 2.89 -20.82
CA VAL A 24 12.89 3.80 -19.69
C VAL A 24 14.15 4.64 -19.84
N LEU A 25 15.27 4.00 -20.23
CA LEU A 25 16.57 4.65 -20.39
C LEU A 25 16.72 5.41 -21.72
N ARG A 26 15.77 5.28 -22.65
CA ARG A 26 15.80 5.87 -24.00
C ARG A 26 17.07 5.51 -24.79
N ILE A 27 17.51 4.26 -24.68
CA ILE A 27 18.64 3.70 -25.42
C ILE A 27 18.22 2.39 -26.10
N SER A 28 19.05 1.90 -27.03
CA SER A 28 18.73 0.65 -27.73
C SER A 28 18.93 -0.59 -26.87
N GLN A 29 18.15 -1.64 -27.09
CA GLN A 29 18.29 -2.93 -26.40
C GLN A 29 19.71 -3.53 -26.53
N PRO A 30 20.38 -3.49 -27.69
CA PRO A 30 21.79 -3.90 -27.78
C PRO A 30 22.73 -3.09 -26.89
N ALA A 31 22.47 -1.78 -26.73
CA ALA A 31 23.24 -0.94 -25.81
C ALA A 31 23.06 -1.35 -24.36
N VAL A 32 21.80 -1.58 -23.89
CA VAL A 32 21.52 -2.11 -22.54
C VAL A 32 22.26 -3.43 -22.33
N THR A 33 22.12 -4.37 -23.24
CA THR A 33 22.76 -5.70 -23.14
C THR A 33 24.29 -5.60 -23.07
N SER A 34 24.89 -4.74 -23.92
CA SER A 34 26.35 -4.54 -23.96
C SER A 34 26.85 -3.93 -22.63
N GLN A 35 26.15 -2.89 -22.13
CA GLN A 35 26.52 -2.22 -20.87
C GLN A 35 26.41 -3.17 -19.67
N ILE A 36 25.35 -3.98 -19.57
CA ILE A 36 25.20 -4.98 -18.51
C ILE A 36 26.35 -6.00 -18.57
N LYS A 37 26.64 -6.57 -19.75
CA LYS A 37 27.74 -7.52 -19.90
C LYS A 37 29.09 -6.92 -19.52
N ARG A 38 29.34 -5.68 -19.90
CA ARG A 38 30.55 -4.95 -19.53
C ARG A 38 30.64 -4.73 -18.03
N PHE A 39 29.53 -4.34 -17.40
CA PHE A 39 29.43 -4.13 -15.95
C PHE A 39 29.67 -5.43 -15.18
N GLU A 40 29.00 -6.52 -15.56
CA GLU A 40 29.23 -7.85 -14.98
C GLU A 40 30.69 -8.29 -15.09
N LYS A 41 31.34 -8.02 -16.22
CA LYS A 41 32.77 -8.30 -16.42
C LYS A 41 33.65 -7.44 -15.53
N GLU A 42 33.34 -6.15 -15.38
CA GLU A 42 34.09 -5.19 -14.54
C GLU A 42 34.06 -5.61 -13.07
N ILE A 43 32.87 -6.00 -12.57
CA ILE A 43 32.71 -6.40 -11.15
C ILE A 43 32.99 -7.88 -10.87
N GLY A 44 33.23 -8.68 -11.91
CA GLY A 44 33.53 -10.10 -11.80
C GLY A 44 32.36 -11.00 -11.38
N MET A 45 31.13 -10.52 -11.51
CA MET A 45 29.93 -11.24 -11.05
C MET A 45 28.83 -11.22 -12.12
N ARG A 46 28.12 -12.34 -12.27
CA ARG A 46 26.88 -12.40 -13.05
C ARG A 46 25.73 -11.87 -12.23
N LEU A 47 24.99 -10.90 -12.76
CA LEU A 47 23.84 -10.26 -12.10
C LEU A 47 22.51 -10.80 -12.64
N PHE A 48 22.50 -11.19 -13.91
CA PHE A 48 21.32 -11.78 -14.55
C PHE A 48 21.57 -13.21 -15.03
N ALA A 49 20.53 -14.03 -14.95
CA ALA A 49 20.44 -15.37 -15.53
C ALA A 49 19.32 -15.40 -16.59
N ALA A 50 19.47 -16.22 -17.61
CA ALA A 50 18.40 -16.46 -18.58
C ALA A 50 17.25 -17.24 -17.92
N ARG A 51 16.01 -16.80 -18.18
CA ARG A 51 14.79 -17.48 -17.72
C ARG A 51 13.77 -17.55 -18.86
N GLY A 52 13.76 -18.65 -19.57
CA GLY A 52 12.91 -18.78 -20.77
C GLY A 52 13.21 -17.69 -21.80
N ARG A 53 12.21 -16.88 -22.17
CA ARG A 53 12.36 -15.73 -23.07
C ARG A 53 12.78 -14.42 -22.38
N GLY A 54 12.97 -14.42 -21.05
CA GLY A 54 13.29 -13.25 -20.25
C GLY A 54 14.58 -13.42 -19.44
N ILE A 55 14.77 -12.50 -18.50
CA ILE A 55 15.90 -12.47 -17.57
C ILE A 55 15.38 -12.58 -16.13
N SER A 56 16.21 -13.13 -15.24
CA SER A 56 15.98 -13.14 -13.78
C SER A 56 17.27 -12.74 -13.08
N LEU A 57 17.14 -12.17 -11.87
CA LEU A 57 18.31 -11.84 -11.06
C LEU A 57 18.96 -13.10 -10.48
N THR A 58 20.29 -13.13 -10.45
CA THR A 58 21.08 -14.05 -9.64
C THR A 58 21.01 -13.63 -8.15
N ASP A 59 21.55 -14.45 -7.24
CA ASP A 59 21.68 -14.06 -5.82
C ASP A 59 22.53 -12.81 -5.65
N ALA A 60 23.64 -12.71 -6.37
CA ALA A 60 24.48 -11.52 -6.42
C ALA A 60 23.71 -10.31 -6.98
N GLY A 61 22.89 -10.52 -8.03
CA GLY A 61 22.04 -9.50 -8.61
C GLY A 61 20.99 -8.99 -7.63
N ARG A 62 20.33 -9.89 -6.88
CA ARG A 62 19.37 -9.50 -5.83
C ARG A 62 20.03 -8.62 -4.76
N LYS A 63 21.19 -9.05 -4.29
CA LYS A 63 21.92 -8.29 -3.26
C LYS A 63 22.42 -6.94 -3.76
N LEU A 64 22.93 -6.87 -4.98
CA LEU A 64 23.34 -5.59 -5.57
C LEU A 64 22.15 -4.67 -5.82
N LEU A 65 20.98 -5.21 -6.18
CA LEU A 65 19.76 -4.42 -6.34
C LEU A 65 19.33 -3.73 -5.03
N GLU A 66 19.46 -4.40 -3.88
CA GLU A 66 19.18 -3.79 -2.56
C GLU A 66 20.07 -2.55 -2.32
N TYR A 67 21.37 -2.64 -2.63
CA TYR A 67 22.27 -1.51 -2.50
C TYR A 67 22.00 -0.42 -3.54
N ALA A 68 21.68 -0.79 -4.78
CA ALA A 68 21.38 0.16 -5.84
C ALA A 68 20.10 0.97 -5.51
N ARG A 69 19.07 0.34 -4.93
CA ARG A 69 17.87 1.04 -4.45
C ARG A 69 18.19 2.14 -3.44
N LYS A 70 18.99 1.82 -2.42
CA LYS A 70 19.40 2.81 -1.40
C LYS A 70 20.18 3.96 -2.00
N LEU A 71 21.10 3.65 -2.90
CA LEU A 71 21.96 4.66 -3.54
C LEU A 71 21.14 5.61 -4.42
N PHE A 72 20.23 5.08 -5.23
CA PHE A 72 19.42 5.91 -6.12
C PHE A 72 18.29 6.64 -5.41
N ALA A 73 17.78 6.11 -4.29
CA ALA A 73 16.90 6.85 -3.40
C ALA A 73 17.59 8.06 -2.77
N LEU A 74 18.84 7.88 -2.31
CA LEU A 74 19.64 9.00 -1.79
C LEU A 74 19.97 10.05 -2.88
N GLU A 75 20.23 9.63 -4.11
CA GLU A 75 20.41 10.54 -5.24
C GLU A 75 19.14 11.37 -5.49
N GLU A 76 17.96 10.75 -5.51
CA GLU A 76 16.67 11.46 -5.63
C GLU A 76 16.41 12.43 -4.48
N GLU A 77 16.80 12.07 -3.25
CA GLU A 77 16.73 12.99 -2.09
C GLU A 77 17.66 14.20 -2.26
N MET A 78 18.87 13.97 -2.74
CA MET A 78 19.82 15.05 -3.01
C MET A 78 19.30 15.98 -4.13
N GLU A 79 18.74 15.46 -5.19
CA GLU A 79 18.13 16.25 -6.27
C GLU A 79 16.94 17.07 -5.72
N ALA A 80 16.04 16.44 -4.95
CA ALA A 80 14.92 17.13 -4.33
C ALA A 80 15.37 18.22 -3.34
N PHE A 81 16.43 18.00 -2.57
CA PHE A 81 17.02 19.00 -1.70
C PHE A 81 17.59 20.19 -2.50
N ILE A 82 18.34 19.92 -3.57
CA ILE A 82 18.90 20.96 -4.45
C ILE A 82 17.77 21.80 -5.09
N ASP A 83 16.77 21.13 -5.62
CA ASP A 83 15.59 21.79 -6.22
C ASP A 83 14.80 22.59 -5.18
N GLY A 84 14.61 22.04 -3.98
CA GLY A 84 13.97 22.72 -2.84
C GLY A 84 14.74 23.98 -2.43
N TYR A 85 16.06 23.86 -2.32
CA TYR A 85 16.95 24.97 -1.95
C TYR A 85 16.96 26.07 -3.02
N THR A 86 17.03 25.70 -4.29
CA THR A 86 17.07 26.65 -5.42
C THR A 86 15.72 27.31 -5.70
N SER A 87 14.60 26.61 -5.46
CA SER A 87 13.24 27.11 -5.66
C SER A 87 12.60 27.76 -4.41
N GLY A 88 13.29 27.75 -3.26
CA GLY A 88 12.77 28.23 -1.98
C GLY A 88 11.69 27.34 -1.37
N ARG A 89 11.53 26.08 -1.85
CA ARG A 89 10.59 25.10 -1.33
C ARG A 89 11.27 24.18 -0.31
N ASN A 90 10.57 23.88 0.78
CA ASN A 90 11.14 23.10 1.91
C ASN A 90 10.98 21.57 1.78
N GLY A 91 10.94 21.04 0.54
CA GLY A 91 10.92 19.60 0.27
C GLY A 91 9.54 19.03 -0.01
N ALA A 92 9.49 17.75 -0.41
CA ALA A 92 8.27 17.00 -0.68
C ALA A 92 8.18 15.75 0.21
N ILE A 93 7.01 15.48 0.75
CA ILE A 93 6.71 14.23 1.47
C ILE A 93 6.19 13.21 0.45
N ARG A 94 6.95 12.12 0.24
CA ARG A 94 6.49 10.98 -0.57
C ARG A 94 5.77 9.99 0.33
N LEU A 95 4.46 9.88 0.16
CA LEU A 95 3.59 9.08 0.98
C LEU A 95 2.85 8.04 0.15
N VAL A 96 2.86 6.80 0.59
CA VAL A 96 1.98 5.75 0.07
C VAL A 96 0.88 5.45 1.08
N SER A 97 -0.31 5.15 0.62
CA SER A 97 -1.43 4.81 1.51
C SER A 97 -2.23 3.63 0.99
N THR A 98 -2.76 2.84 1.93
CA THR A 98 -3.84 1.92 1.58
C THR A 98 -5.14 2.68 1.36
N TYR A 99 -6.07 2.08 0.65
CA TYR A 99 -7.29 2.76 0.17
C TYR A 99 -8.14 3.40 1.29
N LEU A 100 -8.25 2.75 2.45
CA LEU A 100 -9.06 3.28 3.56
C LEU A 100 -8.50 4.61 4.08
N PRO A 101 -7.23 4.71 4.54
CA PRO A 101 -6.70 5.98 4.99
C PRO A 101 -6.62 7.02 3.87
N ALA A 102 -6.35 6.62 2.62
CA ALA A 102 -6.28 7.53 1.48
C ALA A 102 -7.60 8.25 1.23
N ASN A 103 -8.74 7.58 1.43
CA ASN A 103 -10.05 8.15 1.16
C ASN A 103 -10.67 8.85 2.36
N PHE A 104 -10.41 8.36 3.59
CA PHE A 104 -11.18 8.79 4.77
C PHE A 104 -10.36 9.57 5.82
N LEU A 105 -9.03 9.49 5.80
CA LEU A 105 -8.18 10.08 6.83
C LEU A 105 -7.20 11.12 6.27
N LEU A 106 -6.43 10.72 5.25
CA LEU A 106 -5.37 11.57 4.68
C LEU A 106 -5.84 12.92 4.17
N PRO A 107 -7.00 13.06 3.49
CA PRO A 107 -7.42 14.37 3.00
C PRO A 107 -7.51 15.42 4.11
N ALA A 108 -8.07 15.06 5.26
CA ALA A 108 -8.19 15.97 6.39
C ALA A 108 -6.84 16.25 7.06
N TRP A 109 -5.99 15.23 7.22
CA TRP A 109 -4.65 15.37 7.81
C TRP A 109 -3.73 16.23 6.94
N VAL A 110 -3.71 15.98 5.63
CA VAL A 110 -2.92 16.77 4.67
C VAL A 110 -3.41 18.22 4.63
N ALA A 111 -4.72 18.44 4.56
CA ALA A 111 -5.29 19.79 4.58
C ALA A 111 -4.96 20.53 5.89
N LYS A 112 -4.95 19.82 7.03
CA LYS A 112 -4.53 20.41 8.32
C LYS A 112 -3.06 20.79 8.30
N PHE A 113 -2.18 19.90 7.84
CA PHE A 113 -0.74 20.13 7.77
C PHE A 113 -0.37 21.28 6.83
N LYS A 114 -1.01 21.33 5.65
CA LYS A 114 -0.76 22.36 4.63
C LYS A 114 -1.15 23.78 5.10
N ARG A 115 -2.03 23.94 6.10
CA ARG A 115 -2.35 25.27 6.66
C ARG A 115 -1.17 25.91 7.39
N ASP A 116 -0.35 25.08 8.03
CA ASP A 116 0.80 25.54 8.82
C ASP A 116 2.14 25.37 8.06
N HIS A 117 2.13 24.61 6.94
CA HIS A 117 3.29 24.25 6.13
C HIS A 117 2.93 24.29 4.65
N GLU A 118 2.52 25.47 4.14
CA GLU A 118 2.05 25.66 2.77
C GLU A 118 3.13 25.29 1.74
N GLU A 119 4.40 25.51 2.08
CA GLU A 119 5.59 25.27 1.26
C GLU A 119 5.94 23.79 1.05
N VAL A 120 5.40 22.87 1.88
CA VAL A 120 5.71 21.44 1.79
C VAL A 120 4.81 20.78 0.75
N ASP A 121 5.40 20.18 -0.27
CA ASP A 121 4.66 19.41 -1.28
C ASP A 121 4.36 17.99 -0.80
N PHE A 122 3.28 17.40 -1.32
CA PHE A 122 2.92 16.01 -1.08
C PHE A 122 2.83 15.24 -2.40
N VAL A 123 3.48 14.08 -2.45
CA VAL A 123 3.26 13.09 -3.50
C VAL A 123 2.61 11.87 -2.85
N ILE A 124 1.31 11.67 -3.09
CA ILE A 124 0.52 10.63 -2.44
C ILE A 124 0.13 9.57 -3.46
N THR A 125 0.57 8.34 -3.22
CA THR A 125 0.20 7.17 -4.04
C THR A 125 -0.74 6.27 -3.24
N THR A 126 -1.82 5.81 -3.87
CA THR A 126 -2.77 4.89 -3.24
C THR A 126 -2.62 3.49 -3.85
N THR A 127 -2.53 2.48 -3.00
CA THR A 127 -2.39 1.08 -3.41
C THR A 127 -2.98 0.14 -2.34
N ASN A 128 -2.87 -1.17 -2.54
CA ASN A 128 -3.21 -2.17 -1.53
C ASN A 128 -2.08 -2.35 -0.49
N SER A 129 -2.32 -3.19 0.52
CA SER A 129 -1.36 -3.41 1.62
C SER A 129 0.00 -3.91 1.15
N ARG A 130 0.02 -4.85 0.19
CA ARG A 130 1.26 -5.37 -0.38
C ARG A 130 2.04 -4.28 -1.10
N GLY A 131 1.38 -3.54 -1.99
CA GLY A 131 2.00 -2.45 -2.73
C GLY A 131 2.52 -1.33 -1.82
N ALA A 132 1.83 -1.03 -0.70
CA ALA A 132 2.28 -0.02 0.25
C ALA A 132 3.61 -0.41 0.92
N PHE A 133 3.75 -1.66 1.34
CA PHE A 133 5.00 -2.15 1.91
C PHE A 133 6.11 -2.28 0.87
N ASP A 134 5.77 -2.71 -0.34
CA ASP A 134 6.72 -2.76 -1.45
C ASP A 134 7.27 -1.35 -1.77
N SER A 135 6.41 -0.33 -1.80
CA SER A 135 6.83 1.06 -2.02
C SER A 135 7.76 1.59 -0.94
N LEU A 136 7.50 1.26 0.35
CA LEU A 136 8.43 1.59 1.43
C LEU A 136 9.78 0.89 1.24
N LEU A 137 9.77 -0.44 1.07
CA LEU A 137 10.99 -1.24 0.97
C LEU A 137 11.81 -0.93 -0.30
N ASN A 138 11.17 -0.43 -1.35
CA ASN A 138 11.80 0.01 -2.59
C ASN A 138 12.25 1.47 -2.57
N TYR A 139 12.05 2.20 -1.45
CA TYR A 139 12.39 3.63 -1.30
C TYR A 139 11.58 4.55 -2.25
N GLU A 140 10.42 4.10 -2.71
CA GLU A 140 9.49 4.90 -3.52
C GLU A 140 8.67 5.88 -2.65
N ALA A 141 8.48 5.54 -1.37
CA ALA A 141 7.88 6.39 -0.35
C ALA A 141 8.68 6.36 0.95
N GLU A 142 8.59 7.40 1.76
CA GLU A 142 9.20 7.48 3.09
C GLU A 142 8.20 7.16 4.21
N ILE A 143 6.91 7.39 3.97
CA ILE A 143 5.81 7.11 4.89
C ILE A 143 4.78 6.23 4.18
N ALA A 144 4.25 5.23 4.88
CA ALA A 144 3.01 4.58 4.51
C ALA A 144 1.94 4.82 5.58
N VAL A 145 0.73 5.20 5.16
CA VAL A 145 -0.44 5.18 6.04
C VAL A 145 -1.26 3.95 5.71
N TYR A 146 -1.32 3.07 6.67
CA TYR A 146 -1.85 1.73 6.53
C TYR A 146 -3.19 1.58 7.26
N GLY A 147 -4.15 0.92 6.61
CA GLY A 147 -5.36 0.41 7.25
C GLY A 147 -5.53 -1.06 6.87
N GLY A 148 -5.52 -1.95 7.86
CA GLY A 148 -5.60 -3.37 7.59
C GLY A 148 -5.38 -4.26 8.82
N ALA A 149 -5.06 -5.51 8.57
CA ALA A 149 -4.97 -6.57 9.57
C ALA A 149 -3.77 -6.49 10.53
N GLY A 150 -2.81 -5.62 10.28
CA GLY A 150 -1.63 -5.48 11.14
C GLY A 150 -0.56 -6.55 10.91
N GLU A 151 -0.48 -7.15 9.74
CA GLU A 151 0.60 -8.06 9.38
C GLU A 151 1.93 -7.31 9.33
N ARG A 152 2.79 -7.59 10.31
CA ARG A 152 4.10 -6.94 10.41
C ARG A 152 5.07 -7.57 9.42
N GLN A 153 5.75 -6.73 8.65
CA GLN A 153 6.79 -7.16 7.73
C GLN A 153 8.19 -6.80 8.24
N PRO A 154 9.19 -7.66 8.02
CA PRO A 154 10.59 -7.33 8.32
C PRO A 154 11.04 -6.05 7.60
N GLY A 155 11.81 -5.21 8.29
CA GLY A 155 12.31 -3.95 7.74
C GLY A 155 11.32 -2.78 7.78
N ILE A 156 10.12 -2.98 8.35
CA ILE A 156 9.11 -1.93 8.53
C ILE A 156 8.89 -1.68 10.03
N HIS A 157 9.04 -0.44 10.41
CA HIS A 157 8.63 0.07 11.72
C HIS A 157 7.15 0.46 11.70
N TRP A 158 6.40 0.01 12.70
CA TRP A 158 4.97 0.24 12.83
C TRP A 158 4.67 1.13 14.01
N GLU A 159 3.87 2.14 13.78
CA GLU A 159 3.31 2.98 14.80
C GLU A 159 1.78 2.98 14.69
N GLU A 160 1.15 2.22 15.57
CA GLU A 160 -0.31 2.08 15.62
C GLU A 160 -0.94 3.39 16.09
N LEU A 161 -1.90 3.90 15.35
CA LEU A 161 -2.63 5.12 15.66
C LEU A 161 -3.91 4.82 16.42
N PHE A 162 -4.74 3.94 15.89
CA PHE A 162 -5.98 3.49 16.52
C PHE A 162 -6.51 2.23 15.85
N GLU A 163 -7.50 1.61 16.50
CA GLU A 163 -8.21 0.45 16.01
C GLU A 163 -9.61 0.83 15.50
N ASP A 164 -10.03 0.20 14.43
CA ASP A 164 -11.36 0.22 13.86
C ASP A 164 -11.94 -1.21 13.84
N GLU A 165 -13.22 -1.37 13.57
CA GLU A 165 -13.86 -2.69 13.43
C GLU A 165 -14.00 -3.10 11.96
N LEU A 166 -13.94 -4.39 11.67
CA LEU A 166 -14.36 -4.96 10.40
C LEU A 166 -15.78 -5.52 10.53
N TRP A 167 -16.65 -5.08 9.64
CA TRP A 167 -18.05 -5.48 9.61
C TRP A 167 -18.39 -6.31 8.37
N PHE A 168 -19.30 -7.27 8.56
CA PHE A 168 -20.03 -7.83 7.43
C PHE A 168 -21.23 -6.93 7.14
N VAL A 169 -21.40 -6.56 5.87
CA VAL A 169 -22.49 -5.69 5.44
C VAL A 169 -23.22 -6.28 4.23
N VAL A 170 -24.50 -6.01 4.20
CA VAL A 170 -25.45 -6.47 3.16
C VAL A 170 -26.35 -5.32 2.73
N PRO A 171 -27.07 -5.43 1.62
CA PRO A 171 -28.14 -4.49 1.29
C PRO A 171 -29.17 -4.35 2.42
N ALA A 172 -29.75 -3.16 2.59
CA ALA A 172 -30.64 -2.86 3.70
C ALA A 172 -31.85 -3.84 3.82
N HIS A 173 -32.30 -4.39 2.71
CA HIS A 173 -33.45 -5.34 2.69
C HIS A 173 -33.03 -6.81 2.60
N HIS A 174 -31.77 -7.13 2.82
CA HIS A 174 -31.27 -8.48 2.79
C HIS A 174 -31.83 -9.30 3.97
N LYS A 175 -32.05 -10.62 3.77
CA LYS A 175 -32.56 -11.54 4.80
C LYS A 175 -31.74 -11.58 6.10
N TYR A 176 -30.45 -11.22 6.04
CA TYR A 176 -29.53 -11.16 7.18
C TYR A 176 -29.30 -9.74 7.71
N ALA A 177 -30.09 -8.76 7.25
CA ALA A 177 -29.97 -7.38 7.73
C ALA A 177 -30.20 -7.30 9.23
N ASN A 178 -29.19 -6.82 9.98
CA ASN A 178 -29.17 -6.71 11.44
C ASN A 178 -29.31 -8.03 12.22
N GLU A 179 -29.14 -9.17 11.56
CA GLU A 179 -29.28 -10.50 12.15
C GLU A 179 -27.97 -11.00 12.75
N HIS A 180 -28.10 -11.93 13.71
CA HIS A 180 -26.99 -12.67 14.33
C HIS A 180 -26.90 -14.06 13.69
N ILE A 181 -25.90 -14.29 12.86
CA ILE A 181 -25.71 -15.54 12.13
C ILE A 181 -24.30 -16.11 12.33
N THR A 182 -24.04 -17.28 11.79
CA THR A 182 -22.72 -17.91 11.79
C THR A 182 -21.89 -17.50 10.58
N LEU A 183 -20.55 -17.67 10.65
CA LEU A 183 -19.69 -17.49 9.49
C LEU A 183 -20.09 -18.40 8.34
N ALA A 184 -20.45 -19.67 8.64
CA ALA A 184 -20.85 -20.66 7.64
C ALA A 184 -22.15 -20.28 6.90
N GLU A 185 -22.97 -19.39 7.47
CA GLU A 185 -24.17 -18.88 6.78
C GLU A 185 -23.84 -17.71 5.87
N ILE A 186 -23.07 -16.71 6.37
CA ILE A 186 -22.79 -15.52 5.56
C ILE A 186 -21.92 -15.83 4.35
N VAL A 187 -20.96 -16.77 4.45
CA VAL A 187 -20.10 -17.13 3.30
C VAL A 187 -20.81 -17.86 2.16
N LYS A 188 -22.07 -18.27 2.36
CA LYS A 188 -22.90 -18.82 1.29
C LYS A 188 -23.46 -17.75 0.36
N GLU A 189 -23.50 -16.51 0.84
CA GLU A 189 -23.93 -15.39 0.01
C GLU A 189 -22.84 -15.02 -1.01
N PRO A 190 -23.20 -14.45 -2.17
CA PRO A 190 -22.21 -13.95 -3.11
C PRO A 190 -21.43 -12.77 -2.50
N PHE A 191 -20.10 -12.86 -2.50
CA PHE A 191 -19.24 -11.80 -1.97
C PHE A 191 -18.76 -10.84 -3.06
N ILE A 192 -18.80 -9.57 -2.73
CA ILE A 192 -18.11 -8.52 -3.44
C ILE A 192 -16.80 -8.27 -2.70
N MET A 193 -15.67 -8.50 -3.35
CA MET A 193 -14.37 -8.47 -2.70
C MET A 193 -13.43 -7.45 -3.32
N ARG A 194 -12.43 -7.09 -2.54
CA ARG A 194 -11.27 -6.35 -3.03
C ARG A 194 -10.33 -7.29 -3.81
N GLU A 195 -9.41 -6.68 -4.53
CA GLU A 195 -8.35 -7.35 -5.29
C GLU A 195 -7.43 -8.21 -4.40
N GLU A 196 -6.62 -9.07 -5.03
CA GLU A 196 -5.55 -9.80 -4.36
C GLU A 196 -4.51 -8.85 -3.78
N GLY A 197 -4.00 -9.15 -2.57
CA GLY A 197 -3.12 -8.27 -1.82
C GLY A 197 -3.84 -7.23 -0.94
N SER A 198 -5.19 -7.22 -0.95
CA SER A 198 -5.97 -6.45 0.02
C SER A 198 -6.03 -7.20 1.35
N SER A 199 -5.70 -6.50 2.45
CA SER A 199 -5.71 -7.10 3.80
C SER A 199 -7.09 -7.62 4.21
N THR A 200 -8.19 -6.94 3.88
CA THR A 200 -9.54 -7.41 4.21
C THR A 200 -9.89 -8.72 3.53
N ARG A 201 -9.43 -8.92 2.28
CA ARG A 201 -9.60 -10.19 1.57
C ARG A 201 -8.80 -11.31 2.22
N GLU A 202 -7.53 -11.09 2.50
CA GLU A 202 -6.66 -12.08 3.16
C GLU A 202 -7.21 -12.45 4.55
N TRP A 203 -7.72 -11.47 5.30
CA TRP A 203 -8.38 -11.70 6.57
C TRP A 203 -9.62 -12.59 6.47
N LEU A 204 -10.52 -12.33 5.53
CA LEU A 204 -11.72 -13.14 5.35
C LEU A 204 -11.36 -14.59 5.02
N PHE A 205 -10.39 -14.80 4.13
CA PHE A 205 -9.94 -16.17 3.80
C PHE A 205 -9.24 -16.85 4.98
N SER A 206 -8.45 -16.11 5.75
CA SER A 206 -7.81 -16.62 6.97
C SER A 206 -8.85 -17.00 8.02
N LEU A 207 -9.87 -16.15 8.21
CA LEU A 207 -10.99 -16.41 9.11
C LEU A 207 -11.73 -17.71 8.74
N CYS A 208 -12.03 -17.89 7.45
CA CYS A 208 -12.65 -19.13 6.97
C CYS A 208 -11.79 -20.36 7.27
N ARG A 209 -10.48 -20.27 7.07
CA ARG A 209 -9.55 -21.37 7.42
C ARG A 209 -9.55 -21.70 8.90
N VAL A 210 -9.45 -20.69 9.76
CA VAL A 210 -9.43 -20.87 11.24
C VAL A 210 -10.71 -21.53 11.74
N HIS A 211 -11.85 -21.15 11.16
CA HIS A 211 -13.16 -21.71 11.55
C HIS A 211 -13.56 -22.97 10.77
N ASN A 212 -12.69 -23.54 9.93
CA ASN A 212 -12.99 -24.70 9.08
C ASN A 212 -14.22 -24.51 8.20
N VAL A 213 -14.42 -23.31 7.67
CA VAL A 213 -15.51 -22.94 6.76
C VAL A 213 -14.94 -22.76 5.34
N SER A 214 -15.66 -23.25 4.33
CA SER A 214 -15.27 -23.01 2.94
C SER A 214 -15.28 -21.50 2.64
N PRO A 215 -14.27 -20.98 1.90
CA PRO A 215 -14.26 -19.58 1.55
C PRO A 215 -15.47 -19.20 0.67
N PRO A 216 -15.93 -17.92 0.74
CA PRO A 216 -17.07 -17.49 -0.05
C PRO A 216 -16.77 -17.48 -1.54
N GLN A 217 -17.84 -17.60 -2.34
CA GLN A 217 -17.77 -17.34 -3.78
C GLN A 217 -17.56 -15.85 -4.02
N ILE A 218 -16.47 -15.50 -4.69
CA ILE A 218 -16.24 -14.12 -5.15
C ILE A 218 -17.07 -13.90 -6.40
N ALA A 219 -18.13 -13.13 -6.26
CA ALA A 219 -19.06 -12.85 -7.37
C ALA A 219 -18.63 -11.59 -8.15
N LEU A 220 -18.09 -10.59 -7.46
CA LEU A 220 -17.54 -9.37 -8.06
C LEU A 220 -16.23 -8.99 -7.38
N GLN A 221 -15.31 -8.43 -8.14
CA GLN A 221 -14.04 -7.91 -7.62
C GLN A 221 -13.81 -6.48 -8.10
N PHE A 222 -13.47 -5.60 -7.15
CA PHE A 222 -13.10 -4.21 -7.42
C PHE A 222 -11.79 -3.85 -6.72
N ASN A 223 -11.10 -2.84 -7.22
CA ASN A 223 -9.90 -2.31 -6.57
C ASN A 223 -10.22 -1.17 -5.59
N GLY A 224 -11.32 -0.45 -5.80
CA GLY A 224 -11.74 0.66 -4.96
C GLY A 224 -12.75 0.28 -3.87
N LEU A 225 -12.82 1.09 -2.82
CA LEU A 225 -13.79 0.92 -1.73
C LEU A 225 -15.18 1.40 -2.15
N ASN A 226 -15.26 2.53 -2.86
CA ASN A 226 -16.51 3.15 -3.26
C ASN A 226 -17.31 2.27 -4.23
N GLU A 227 -16.64 1.66 -5.19
CA GLU A 227 -17.25 0.73 -6.15
C GLU A 227 -17.82 -0.51 -5.45
N THR A 228 -17.04 -1.04 -4.49
CA THR A 228 -17.44 -2.17 -3.66
C THR A 228 -18.72 -1.87 -2.88
N ILE A 229 -18.76 -0.71 -2.19
CA ILE A 229 -19.92 -0.27 -1.41
C ILE A 229 -21.12 -0.02 -2.31
N SER A 230 -20.90 0.67 -3.41
CA SER A 230 -21.97 1.00 -4.38
C SER A 230 -22.64 -0.26 -4.93
N ALA A 231 -21.87 -1.31 -5.17
CA ALA A 231 -22.42 -2.58 -5.64
C ALA A 231 -23.28 -3.27 -4.57
N VAL A 232 -22.87 -3.22 -3.28
CA VAL A 232 -23.70 -3.73 -2.17
C VAL A 232 -24.97 -2.89 -2.03
N MET A 233 -24.89 -1.56 -2.07
CA MET A 233 -26.04 -0.66 -2.01
C MET A 233 -27.02 -0.87 -3.19
N ALA A 234 -26.51 -1.25 -4.35
CA ALA A 234 -27.32 -1.60 -5.51
C ALA A 234 -28.13 -2.90 -5.34
N GLY A 235 -27.99 -3.57 -4.19
CA GLY A 235 -28.79 -4.74 -3.84
C GLY A 235 -28.11 -6.07 -4.15
N TYR A 236 -26.82 -6.10 -4.48
CA TYR A 236 -26.12 -7.33 -4.84
C TYR A 236 -25.05 -7.72 -3.83
N GLY A 237 -25.14 -8.94 -3.34
CA GLY A 237 -24.09 -9.60 -2.56
C GLY A 237 -23.86 -9.03 -1.16
N THR A 238 -22.76 -9.47 -0.57
CA THR A 238 -22.28 -9.05 0.75
C THR A 238 -20.82 -8.62 0.67
N ASN A 239 -20.36 -7.83 1.64
CA ASN A 239 -18.98 -7.43 1.76
C ASN A 239 -18.48 -7.53 3.20
N PHE A 240 -17.17 -7.66 3.35
CA PHE A 240 -16.44 -7.61 4.61
C PHE A 240 -15.47 -6.43 4.57
N ILE A 241 -15.74 -5.40 5.40
CA ILE A 241 -15.15 -4.07 5.22
C ILE A 241 -15.00 -3.33 6.56
N SER A 242 -14.14 -2.32 6.59
CA SER A 242 -13.95 -1.42 7.73
C SER A 242 -15.24 -0.65 8.08
N SER A 243 -15.53 -0.54 9.37
CA SER A 243 -16.68 0.21 9.87
C SER A 243 -16.62 1.69 9.51
N LEU A 244 -15.42 2.29 9.48
CA LEU A 244 -15.22 3.68 9.07
C LEU A 244 -15.76 4.00 7.68
N VAL A 245 -15.77 2.98 6.80
CA VAL A 245 -16.21 3.15 5.41
C VAL A 245 -17.74 3.08 5.27
N VAL A 246 -18.40 2.28 6.12
CA VAL A 246 -19.81 1.93 5.94
C VAL A 246 -20.73 2.41 7.06
N ARG A 247 -20.19 2.95 8.15
CA ARG A 247 -20.98 3.37 9.31
C ARG A 247 -22.11 4.32 8.94
N ASP A 248 -21.80 5.37 8.23
CA ASP A 248 -22.80 6.35 7.77
C ASP A 248 -23.87 5.74 6.85
N HIS A 249 -23.47 4.78 6.00
CA HIS A 249 -24.42 4.08 5.12
C HIS A 249 -25.35 3.16 5.92
N VAL A 250 -24.84 2.53 6.98
CA VAL A 250 -25.64 1.71 7.90
C VAL A 250 -26.58 2.58 8.73
N GLU A 251 -26.09 3.69 9.29
CA GLU A 251 -26.91 4.64 10.08
C GLU A 251 -28.04 5.26 9.26
N ARG A 252 -27.80 5.53 7.98
CA ARG A 252 -28.81 6.05 7.04
C ARG A 252 -29.73 4.99 6.46
N GLY A 253 -29.53 3.70 6.82
CA GLY A 253 -30.33 2.58 6.33
C GLY A 253 -30.11 2.24 4.86
N ALA A 254 -29.03 2.68 4.24
CA ALA A 254 -28.64 2.28 2.87
C ALA A 254 -28.00 0.88 2.82
N LEU A 255 -27.32 0.51 3.90
CA LEU A 255 -26.75 -0.81 4.15
C LEU A 255 -27.23 -1.34 5.51
N ALA A 256 -27.07 -2.62 5.75
CA ALA A 256 -27.27 -3.23 7.05
C ALA A 256 -26.04 -4.02 7.51
N ARG A 257 -25.71 -3.94 8.80
CA ARG A 257 -24.67 -4.77 9.41
C ARG A 257 -25.21 -6.18 9.64
N VAL A 258 -24.33 -7.18 9.48
CA VAL A 258 -24.59 -8.56 9.90
C VAL A 258 -23.67 -8.89 11.07
N TYR A 259 -24.21 -9.40 12.13
CA TYR A 259 -23.46 -9.78 13.34
C TYR A 259 -23.09 -11.26 13.25
N VAL A 260 -21.82 -11.55 13.03
CA VAL A 260 -21.33 -12.92 12.94
C VAL A 260 -20.87 -13.38 14.32
N LYS A 261 -21.43 -14.50 14.80
CA LYS A 261 -21.16 -15.04 16.14
C LYS A 261 -19.68 -15.35 16.34
N ASP A 262 -19.17 -15.01 17.52
CA ASP A 262 -17.79 -15.26 17.96
C ASP A 262 -16.70 -14.62 17.09
N ILE A 263 -17.07 -13.67 16.22
CA ILE A 263 -16.15 -12.96 15.36
C ILE A 263 -16.20 -11.46 15.69
N ARG A 264 -15.08 -10.97 16.22
CA ARG A 264 -14.79 -9.54 16.36
C ARG A 264 -13.39 -9.31 15.83
N LEU A 265 -13.29 -8.64 14.71
CA LEU A 265 -12.03 -8.34 14.07
C LEU A 265 -11.75 -6.85 14.11
N LYS A 266 -10.51 -6.54 14.44
CA LYS A 266 -10.00 -5.19 14.51
C LYS A 266 -9.23 -4.88 13.24
N ASN A 267 -9.41 -3.69 12.74
CA ASN A 267 -8.67 -3.13 11.65
C ASN A 267 -7.71 -2.09 12.23
N ILE A 268 -6.42 -2.27 12.03
CA ILE A 268 -5.41 -1.38 12.60
C ILE A 268 -5.14 -0.26 11.63
N ILE A 269 -5.22 0.99 12.10
CA ILE A 269 -4.73 2.15 11.38
C ILE A 269 -3.37 2.51 11.96
N ALA A 270 -2.36 2.56 11.09
CA ALA A 270 -0.98 2.77 11.49
C ALA A 270 -0.23 3.68 10.50
N VAL A 271 0.80 4.34 11.02
CA VAL A 271 1.88 4.91 10.21
C VAL A 271 3.02 3.91 10.18
N CYS A 272 3.52 3.65 8.98
CA CYS A 272 4.63 2.73 8.77
C CYS A 272 5.78 3.46 8.08
N THR A 273 7.00 3.16 8.50
CA THR A 273 8.24 3.68 7.92
C THR A 273 9.25 2.54 7.80
N ARG A 274 10.34 2.73 7.10
CA ARG A 274 11.44 1.75 7.14
C ARG A 274 12.10 1.74 8.52
N THR A 275 12.56 0.56 8.95
CA THR A 275 13.36 0.43 10.17
C THR A 275 14.71 1.13 9.97
N ASP A 276 15.19 1.82 11.00
CA ASP A 276 16.50 2.51 11.03
C ASP A 276 16.71 3.60 9.97
N GLU A 277 15.63 4.14 9.42
CA GLU A 277 15.70 5.27 8.49
C GLU A 277 15.49 6.61 9.19
N VAL A 278 16.29 7.59 8.79
CA VAL A 278 16.10 8.98 9.20
C VAL A 278 15.11 9.61 8.25
N LEU A 279 13.95 9.98 8.76
CA LEU A 279 12.91 10.65 7.98
C LEU A 279 13.31 12.09 7.65
N SER A 280 12.78 12.62 6.54
CA SER A 280 12.90 14.04 6.26
C SER A 280 12.20 14.87 7.36
N PRO A 281 12.72 16.07 7.72
CA PRO A 281 12.09 16.89 8.75
C PRO A 281 10.60 17.21 8.51
N PRO A 282 10.12 17.44 7.27
CA PRO A 282 8.69 17.58 6.99
C PRO A 282 7.89 16.30 7.28
N ALA A 283 8.43 15.12 6.92
CA ALA A 283 7.79 13.83 7.15
C ALA A 283 7.63 13.56 8.66
N GLU A 284 8.66 13.84 9.43
CA GLU A 284 8.64 13.68 10.88
C GLU A 284 7.58 14.58 11.54
N ARG A 285 7.53 15.87 11.15
CA ARG A 285 6.48 16.81 11.61
C ARG A 285 5.08 16.36 11.24
N PHE A 286 4.90 15.82 10.03
CA PHE A 286 3.61 15.31 9.59
C PHE A 286 3.14 14.13 10.43
N ILE A 287 4.02 13.16 10.71
CA ILE A 287 3.70 12.02 11.60
C ILE A 287 3.33 12.51 13.00
N GLN A 288 4.09 13.44 13.57
CA GLN A 288 3.79 14.00 14.89
C GLN A 288 2.43 14.71 14.94
N MET A 289 2.10 15.47 13.89
CA MET A 289 0.78 16.12 13.78
C MET A 289 -0.36 15.10 13.71
N ILE A 290 -0.19 14.00 12.95
CA ILE A 290 -1.17 12.90 12.90
C ILE A 290 -1.39 12.32 14.30
N LYS A 291 -0.31 11.98 15.01
CA LYS A 291 -0.35 11.40 16.37
C LYS A 291 -1.07 12.32 17.36
N ALA A 292 -0.73 13.59 17.34
CA ALA A 292 -1.38 14.60 18.18
C ALA A 292 -2.88 14.73 17.87
N SER A 293 -3.27 14.65 16.59
CA SER A 293 -4.66 14.72 16.15
C SER A 293 -5.48 13.53 16.63
N VAL A 294 -4.93 12.34 16.57
CA VAL A 294 -5.57 11.10 17.05
C VAL A 294 -5.65 11.08 18.57
N GLY A 295 -4.55 11.43 19.28
CA GLY A 295 -4.50 11.45 20.75
C GLY A 295 -5.42 12.48 21.41
N ALA A 296 -5.76 13.55 20.71
CA ALA A 296 -6.70 14.58 21.19
C ALA A 296 -8.18 14.18 21.07
N GLY A 297 -8.49 12.96 20.59
CA GLY A 297 -9.87 12.52 20.37
C GLY A 297 -10.65 13.42 19.39
N GLN A 298 -9.94 14.20 18.57
CA GLN A 298 -10.57 14.95 17.50
C GLN A 298 -11.23 13.95 16.58
N ALA A 299 -12.54 14.06 16.46
CA ALA A 299 -13.38 13.17 15.66
C ALA A 299 -12.66 12.80 14.38
N LEU A 300 -12.54 11.48 14.15
CA LEU A 300 -12.17 10.98 12.83
C LEU A 300 -13.14 11.62 11.84
N PRO A 301 -12.65 12.18 10.76
CA PRO A 301 -13.47 12.90 9.78
C PRO A 301 -14.59 12.04 9.23
#